data_85610f0f78acc9fad37f57383f0c0368
#
_entry.id   85610f0f78acc9fad37f57383f0c0368
#
_cell.length_a   1.000
_cell.length_b   1.000
_cell.length_c   1.000
_cell.angle_alpha   90.00
_cell.angle_beta   90.00
_cell.angle_gamma   90.00
#
_symmetry.space_group_name_H-M   'P 1'
#
loop_
_entity.id
_entity.type
_entity.pdbx_description
1 polymer ?
#
loop_
_entity_poly.entity_id
_entity_poly.type
_entity_poly.pdbx_seq_one_letter_code
_entity_poly.pdbx_strand_id
1 'polypeptide(L)'
;LTAPFAATLMERFTVRRVAVSALALVALGTGLTVFMTQGWQLILYWGVFVGLGTGCLALVFGSLVANRWFTKRRGLVTGIFSAAYATGQLIFLPMLSNVVMTSGWRSSSLVVATFAAAIIPLFFIGFQNSPAEANTEPYGGLSAEPAGKAAPRTARATIGVLVESLRKPAFWILAGTFFVCGWTTNGLIGAHFIPAAHDHGMPMGTAAGLLALVGIFDFVGTILSGWLTDRVNPVYLLLFYYGLRGLALFTVPFVLGPTVELPLMFFVVFYGLDWIATVPPTIELCRKHFGINQSPTVYGWVFASHMVGAAIAAAFAGAIREMQGSYFVAWITAAVLCLVAAGAVLILRKIKPPFVPAAA
;
A
#
# COMPACT_ATOMS: atom_id res chain seq x y z
N LEU A 1 -8.40 -5.30 5.70
CA LEU A 1 -8.81 -5.43 7.13
C LEU A 1 -7.85 -6.27 7.97
N THR A 2 -7.02 -7.13 7.38
CA THR A 2 -6.10 -8.03 8.11
C THR A 2 -4.87 -7.29 8.68
N ALA A 3 -4.42 -6.23 8.02
CA ALA A 3 -3.18 -5.51 8.37
C ALA A 3 -3.06 -5.08 9.86
N PRO A 4 -4.09 -4.56 10.54
CA PRO A 4 -3.99 -4.20 11.97
C PRO A 4 -3.70 -5.41 12.87
N PHE A 5 -4.11 -6.61 12.45
CA PHE A 5 -3.94 -7.86 13.21
C PHE A 5 -2.68 -8.63 12.81
N ALA A 6 -2.07 -8.31 11.66
CA ALA A 6 -0.90 -9.03 11.13
C ALA A 6 0.27 -9.01 12.13
N ALA A 7 0.56 -7.86 12.74
CA ALA A 7 1.60 -7.75 13.76
C ALA A 7 1.32 -8.68 14.96
N THR A 8 0.08 -8.70 15.46
CA THR A 8 -0.34 -9.56 16.57
C THR A 8 -0.21 -11.05 16.23
N LEU A 9 -0.59 -11.43 14.99
CA LEU A 9 -0.43 -12.81 14.51
C LEU A 9 1.04 -13.21 14.44
N MET A 10 1.91 -12.32 13.93
CA MET A 10 3.35 -12.56 13.80
C MET A 10 4.05 -12.61 15.16
N GLU A 11 3.58 -11.87 16.15
CA GLU A 11 4.07 -11.96 17.54
C GLU A 11 3.64 -13.26 18.23
N ARG A 12 2.42 -13.73 17.94
CA ARG A 12 1.87 -14.95 18.55
C ARG A 12 2.38 -16.25 17.91
N PHE A 13 2.45 -16.30 16.56
CA PHE A 13 2.73 -17.52 15.81
C PHE A 13 4.10 -17.53 15.10
N THR A 14 4.89 -16.50 15.24
CA THR A 14 6.15 -16.21 14.55
C THR A 14 5.96 -15.66 13.15
N VAL A 15 6.91 -14.80 12.73
CA VAL A 15 6.90 -14.16 11.41
C VAL A 15 6.93 -15.20 10.29
N ARG A 16 7.82 -16.20 10.40
CA ARG A 16 7.98 -17.26 9.41
C ARG A 16 6.68 -18.04 9.18
N ARG A 17 6.02 -18.51 10.25
CA ARG A 17 4.78 -19.28 10.12
C ARG A 17 3.65 -18.46 9.49
N VAL A 18 3.48 -17.22 9.93
CA VAL A 18 2.43 -16.35 9.39
C VAL A 18 2.70 -16.02 7.92
N ALA A 19 3.94 -15.72 7.54
CA ALA A 19 4.28 -15.44 6.15
C ALA A 19 4.10 -16.66 5.24
N VAL A 20 4.51 -17.85 5.67
CA VAL A 20 4.30 -19.10 4.92
C VAL A 20 2.79 -19.39 4.75
N SER A 21 2.00 -19.24 5.83
CA SER A 21 0.53 -19.41 5.74
C SER A 21 -0.11 -18.38 4.81
N ALA A 22 0.37 -17.14 4.85
CA ALA A 22 -0.11 -16.06 3.98
C ALA A 22 0.21 -16.34 2.51
N LEU A 23 1.43 -16.78 2.19
CA LEU A 23 1.82 -17.19 0.84
C LEU A 23 0.99 -18.39 0.36
N ALA A 24 0.73 -19.37 1.24
CA ALA A 24 -0.12 -20.51 0.93
C ALA A 24 -1.57 -20.08 0.61
N LEU A 25 -2.13 -19.12 1.36
CA LEU A 25 -3.45 -18.55 1.07
C LEU A 25 -3.47 -17.81 -0.28
N VAL A 26 -2.42 -17.05 -0.61
CA VAL A 26 -2.30 -16.39 -1.91
C VAL A 26 -2.21 -17.43 -3.03
N ALA A 27 -1.34 -18.44 -2.91
CA ALA A 27 -1.19 -19.48 -3.91
C ALA A 27 -2.50 -20.28 -4.10
N LEU A 28 -3.17 -20.64 -3.01
CA LEU A 28 -4.44 -21.37 -3.04
C LEU A 28 -5.54 -20.52 -3.69
N GLY A 29 -5.72 -19.26 -3.25
CA GLY A 29 -6.75 -18.37 -3.78
C GLY A 29 -6.58 -18.09 -5.25
N THR A 30 -5.36 -17.76 -5.70
CA THR A 30 -5.08 -17.53 -7.12
C THR A 30 -5.17 -18.83 -7.94
N GLY A 31 -4.71 -19.97 -7.41
CA GLY A 31 -4.82 -21.27 -8.06
C GLY A 31 -6.28 -21.73 -8.24
N LEU A 32 -7.12 -21.59 -7.21
CA LEU A 32 -8.55 -21.90 -7.27
C LEU A 32 -9.30 -21.03 -8.27
N THR A 33 -8.84 -19.81 -8.53
CA THR A 33 -9.45 -18.91 -9.52
C THR A 33 -9.46 -19.52 -10.93
N VAL A 34 -8.52 -20.40 -11.25
CA VAL A 34 -8.47 -21.09 -12.56
C VAL A 34 -9.75 -21.90 -12.83
N PHE A 35 -10.35 -22.48 -11.77
CA PHE A 35 -11.56 -23.29 -11.83
C PHE A 35 -12.84 -22.48 -11.64
N MET A 36 -12.75 -21.16 -11.54
CA MET A 36 -13.88 -20.28 -11.28
C MET A 36 -14.88 -20.30 -12.43
N THR A 37 -16.16 -20.47 -12.11
CA THR A 37 -17.29 -20.44 -13.03
C THR A 37 -18.37 -19.41 -12.65
N GLN A 38 -18.34 -18.92 -11.39
CA GLN A 38 -19.34 -18.00 -10.86
C GLN A 38 -18.68 -16.82 -10.12
N GLY A 39 -19.31 -15.65 -10.17
CA GLY A 39 -18.76 -14.41 -9.61
C GLY A 39 -18.54 -14.45 -8.09
N TRP A 40 -19.38 -15.15 -7.30
CA TRP A 40 -19.18 -15.26 -5.85
C TRP A 40 -17.88 -15.99 -5.47
N GLN A 41 -17.40 -16.90 -6.34
CA GLN A 41 -16.11 -17.59 -6.13
C GLN A 41 -14.94 -16.60 -6.17
N LEU A 42 -15.03 -15.55 -6.98
CA LEU A 42 -14.02 -14.48 -7.01
C LEU A 42 -13.95 -13.75 -5.66
N ILE A 43 -15.11 -13.48 -5.03
CA ILE A 43 -15.15 -12.86 -3.70
C ILE A 43 -14.46 -13.76 -2.67
N LEU A 44 -14.68 -15.07 -2.72
CA LEU A 44 -14.05 -16.02 -1.82
C LEU A 44 -12.53 -16.16 -2.09
N TYR A 45 -12.15 -16.41 -3.34
CA TYR A 45 -10.77 -16.70 -3.68
C TYR A 45 -9.88 -15.45 -3.58
N TRP A 46 -10.31 -14.33 -4.15
CA TRP A 46 -9.54 -13.09 -4.10
C TRP A 46 -9.86 -12.25 -2.86
N GLY A 47 -11.13 -12.09 -2.53
CA GLY A 47 -11.53 -11.27 -1.39
C GLY A 47 -11.06 -11.86 -0.05
N VAL A 48 -11.27 -13.17 0.16
CA VAL A 48 -10.92 -13.81 1.44
C VAL A 48 -9.50 -14.38 1.40
N PHE A 49 -9.18 -15.35 0.53
CA PHE A 49 -7.89 -16.04 0.59
C PHE A 49 -6.71 -15.12 0.22
N VAL A 50 -6.76 -14.51 -0.96
CA VAL A 50 -5.70 -13.59 -1.38
C VAL A 50 -5.67 -12.35 -0.49
N GLY A 51 -6.84 -11.80 -0.13
CA GLY A 51 -6.93 -10.63 0.74
C GLY A 51 -6.38 -10.85 2.15
N LEU A 52 -6.65 -12.00 2.79
CA LEU A 52 -6.04 -12.35 4.08
C LEU A 52 -4.53 -12.56 3.96
N GLY A 53 -4.09 -13.27 2.92
CA GLY A 53 -2.67 -13.53 2.68
C GLY A 53 -1.88 -12.23 2.45
N THR A 54 -2.28 -11.43 1.48
CA THR A 54 -1.60 -10.16 1.15
C THR A 54 -1.65 -9.15 2.29
N GLY A 55 -2.77 -9.11 3.05
CA GLY A 55 -2.90 -8.25 4.21
C GLY A 55 -1.92 -8.58 5.34
N CYS A 56 -1.50 -9.84 5.48
CA CYS A 56 -0.46 -10.24 6.42
C CYS A 56 0.96 -9.91 5.92
N LEU A 57 1.19 -9.95 4.61
CA LEU A 57 2.50 -9.70 3.99
C LEU A 57 2.78 -8.23 3.68
N ALA A 58 1.79 -7.35 3.79
CA ALA A 58 1.91 -5.93 3.48
C ALA A 58 3.00 -5.23 4.33
N LEU A 59 3.00 -3.92 4.36
CA LEU A 59 4.00 -3.07 5.04
C LEU A 59 4.34 -3.47 6.49
N VAL A 60 3.42 -4.19 7.16
CA VAL A 60 3.65 -4.70 8.53
C VAL A 60 4.78 -5.71 8.58
N PHE A 61 4.89 -6.62 7.61
CA PHE A 61 5.98 -7.59 7.52
C PHE A 61 7.34 -6.89 7.39
N GLY A 62 7.47 -5.97 6.42
CA GLY A 62 8.71 -5.22 6.21
C GLY A 62 9.12 -4.40 7.44
N SER A 63 8.16 -3.75 8.10
CA SER A 63 8.38 -2.99 9.33
C SER A 63 8.87 -3.88 10.47
N LEU A 64 8.29 -5.06 10.67
CA LEU A 64 8.70 -6.00 11.71
C LEU A 64 10.12 -6.53 11.47
N VAL A 65 10.46 -6.87 10.23
CA VAL A 65 11.82 -7.31 9.86
C VAL A 65 12.81 -6.17 10.10
N ALA A 66 12.53 -4.96 9.62
CA ALA A 66 13.38 -3.80 9.82
C ALA A 66 13.63 -3.52 11.31
N ASN A 67 12.58 -3.60 12.14
CA ASN A 67 12.71 -3.35 13.58
C ASN A 67 13.47 -4.44 14.35
N ARG A 68 13.38 -5.70 13.92
CA ARG A 68 14.05 -6.82 14.62
C ARG A 68 15.49 -7.01 14.21
N TRP A 69 15.81 -6.79 12.93
CA TRP A 69 17.12 -7.11 12.36
C TRP A 69 18.08 -5.91 12.27
N PHE A 70 17.53 -4.68 12.36
CA PHE A 70 18.32 -3.46 12.15
C PHE A 70 18.11 -2.47 13.29
N THR A 71 19.21 -2.04 13.92
CA THR A 71 19.23 -0.91 14.86
C THR A 71 19.66 0.37 14.15
N LYS A 72 20.56 0.26 13.16
CA LYS A 72 20.96 1.34 12.24
C LYS A 72 20.31 1.14 10.87
N ARG A 73 20.09 2.23 10.15
CA ARG A 73 19.54 2.25 8.77
C ARG A 73 18.14 1.62 8.62
N ARG A 74 17.31 1.68 9.65
CA ARG A 74 15.93 1.16 9.62
C ARG A 74 15.11 1.80 8.51
N GLY A 75 15.24 3.11 8.30
CA GLY A 75 14.54 3.85 7.23
C GLY A 75 14.92 3.33 5.84
N LEU A 76 16.21 3.11 5.58
CA LEU A 76 16.69 2.53 4.33
C LEU A 76 16.07 1.15 4.07
N VAL A 77 16.08 0.28 5.08
CA VAL A 77 15.54 -1.09 4.97
C VAL A 77 14.03 -1.06 4.73
N THR A 78 13.32 -0.21 5.45
CA THR A 78 11.87 0.01 5.22
C THR A 78 11.62 0.53 3.80
N GLY A 79 12.46 1.45 3.32
CA GLY A 79 12.43 1.94 1.94
C GLY A 79 12.63 0.83 0.91
N ILE A 80 13.58 -0.09 1.13
CA ILE A 80 13.81 -1.25 0.24
C ILE A 80 12.57 -2.18 0.21
N PHE A 81 11.95 -2.45 1.36
CA PHE A 81 10.71 -3.24 1.39
C PHE A 81 9.55 -2.54 0.67
N SER A 82 9.42 -1.23 0.82
CA SER A 82 8.42 -0.45 0.08
C SER A 82 8.71 -0.45 -1.43
N ALA A 83 9.99 -0.36 -1.81
CA ALA A 83 10.43 -0.43 -3.19
C ALA A 83 10.17 -1.79 -3.86
N ALA A 84 10.13 -2.88 -3.08
CA ALA A 84 9.77 -4.20 -3.60
C ALA A 84 8.37 -4.22 -4.23
N TYR A 85 7.43 -3.40 -3.73
CA TYR A 85 6.11 -3.24 -4.34
C TYR A 85 6.21 -2.62 -5.74
N ALA A 86 6.97 -1.53 -5.89
CA ALA A 86 7.20 -0.88 -7.18
C ALA A 86 7.93 -1.81 -8.17
N THR A 87 8.95 -2.54 -7.69
CA THR A 87 9.66 -3.56 -8.49
C THR A 87 8.71 -4.66 -8.94
N GLY A 88 7.80 -5.10 -8.07
CA GLY A 88 6.75 -6.06 -8.42
C GLY A 88 5.87 -5.56 -9.55
N GLN A 89 5.40 -4.33 -9.51
CA GLN A 89 4.62 -3.74 -10.61
C GLN A 89 5.43 -3.65 -11.90
N LEU A 90 6.65 -3.19 -11.84
CA LEU A 90 7.52 -3.05 -13.01
C LEU A 90 7.72 -4.37 -13.76
N ILE A 91 7.96 -5.46 -13.05
CA ILE A 91 8.28 -6.77 -13.65
C ILE A 91 7.00 -7.53 -13.99
N PHE A 92 6.08 -7.65 -13.04
CA PHE A 92 4.94 -8.55 -13.17
C PHE A 92 3.79 -7.97 -14.01
N LEU A 93 3.53 -6.65 -14.01
CA LEU A 93 2.43 -6.10 -14.78
C LEU A 93 2.59 -6.31 -16.31
N PRO A 94 3.72 -5.96 -16.94
CA PRO A 94 3.91 -6.21 -18.38
C PRO A 94 3.92 -7.71 -18.68
N MET A 95 4.55 -8.53 -17.84
CA MET A 95 4.62 -9.98 -18.02
C MET A 95 3.21 -10.60 -17.94
N LEU A 96 2.42 -10.28 -16.92
CA LEU A 96 1.08 -10.82 -16.75
C LEU A 96 0.12 -10.28 -17.81
N SER A 97 0.25 -9.01 -18.23
CA SER A 97 -0.51 -8.45 -19.35
C SER A 97 -0.29 -9.25 -20.62
N ASN A 98 0.96 -9.57 -20.95
CA ASN A 98 1.28 -10.41 -22.10
C ASN A 98 0.69 -11.82 -21.97
N VAL A 99 0.78 -12.46 -20.80
CA VAL A 99 0.18 -13.78 -20.55
C VAL A 99 -1.35 -13.72 -20.70
N VAL A 100 -2.00 -12.68 -20.21
CA VAL A 100 -3.45 -12.51 -20.38
C VAL A 100 -3.84 -12.40 -21.85
N MET A 101 -3.09 -11.63 -22.63
CA MET A 101 -3.36 -11.42 -24.05
C MET A 101 -3.13 -12.67 -24.89
N THR A 102 -2.13 -13.47 -24.57
CA THR A 102 -1.75 -14.67 -25.36
C THR A 102 -2.45 -15.95 -24.90
N SER A 103 -2.66 -16.11 -23.60
CA SER A 103 -3.09 -17.38 -22.99
C SER A 103 -4.30 -17.22 -22.05
N GLY A 104 -4.84 -16.01 -21.94
CA GLY A 104 -6.01 -15.68 -21.13
C GLY A 104 -5.72 -15.53 -19.64
N TRP A 105 -6.69 -15.00 -18.91
CA TRP A 105 -6.58 -14.65 -17.49
C TRP A 105 -6.36 -15.87 -16.56
N ARG A 106 -6.85 -17.07 -16.95
CA ARG A 106 -6.63 -18.30 -16.18
C ARG A 106 -5.16 -18.67 -16.10
N SER A 107 -4.45 -18.56 -17.21
CA SER A 107 -3.00 -18.79 -17.28
C SER A 107 -2.24 -17.77 -16.42
N SER A 108 -2.64 -16.51 -16.44
CA SER A 108 -2.08 -15.47 -15.57
C SER A 108 -2.27 -15.79 -14.09
N SER A 109 -3.45 -16.25 -13.68
CA SER A 109 -3.72 -16.68 -12.30
C SER A 109 -2.84 -17.86 -11.89
N LEU A 110 -2.63 -18.83 -12.80
CA LEU A 110 -1.74 -19.97 -12.53
C LEU A 110 -0.28 -19.55 -12.37
N VAL A 111 0.20 -18.60 -13.18
CA VAL A 111 1.54 -18.02 -13.04
C VAL A 111 1.72 -17.41 -11.65
N VAL A 112 0.78 -16.58 -11.20
CA VAL A 112 0.85 -15.98 -9.85
C VAL A 112 0.83 -17.04 -8.75
N ALA A 113 -0.06 -18.06 -8.88
CA ALA A 113 -0.13 -19.17 -7.93
C ALA A 113 1.19 -19.93 -7.83
N THR A 114 1.82 -20.21 -8.98
CA THR A 114 3.09 -20.93 -9.06
C THR A 114 4.23 -20.15 -8.42
N PHE A 115 4.34 -18.84 -8.70
CA PHE A 115 5.34 -17.99 -8.05
C PHE A 115 5.15 -17.91 -6.54
N ALA A 116 3.91 -17.72 -6.07
CA ALA A 116 3.61 -17.70 -4.64
C ALA A 116 3.97 -19.03 -3.97
N ALA A 117 3.62 -20.17 -4.60
CA ALA A 117 3.95 -21.50 -4.10
C ALA A 117 5.47 -21.78 -4.08
N ALA A 118 6.21 -21.34 -5.11
CA ALA A 118 7.65 -21.52 -5.21
C ALA A 118 8.44 -20.77 -4.13
N ILE A 119 7.90 -19.64 -3.65
CA ILE A 119 8.53 -18.85 -2.57
C ILE A 119 8.35 -19.54 -1.21
N ILE A 120 7.31 -20.37 -1.00
CA ILE A 120 7.02 -21.02 0.30
C ILE A 120 8.21 -21.82 0.83
N PRO A 121 8.80 -22.79 0.09
CA PRO A 121 9.94 -23.54 0.60
C PRO A 121 11.17 -22.68 0.83
N LEU A 122 11.43 -21.71 -0.04
CA LEU A 122 12.55 -20.77 0.14
C LEU A 122 12.41 -19.98 1.43
N PHE A 123 11.18 -19.49 1.71
CA PHE A 123 10.89 -18.73 2.91
C PHE A 123 10.90 -19.61 4.18
N PHE A 124 10.37 -20.83 4.07
CA PHE A 124 10.32 -21.78 5.18
C PHE A 124 11.73 -22.21 5.63
N ILE A 125 12.63 -22.45 4.69
CA ILE A 125 14.01 -22.90 4.96
C ILE A 125 14.93 -21.72 5.30
N GLY A 126 14.87 -20.62 4.53
CA GLY A 126 15.85 -19.53 4.59
C GLY A 126 15.51 -18.42 5.59
N PHE A 127 14.23 -18.24 5.98
CA PHE A 127 13.86 -17.12 6.83
C PHE A 127 13.99 -17.45 8.34
N GLN A 128 14.74 -16.63 9.06
CA GLN A 128 14.89 -16.67 10.52
C GLN A 128 13.99 -15.60 11.17
N ASN A 129 13.36 -15.92 12.32
CA ASN A 129 12.42 -15.00 12.97
C ASN A 129 13.09 -13.85 13.73
N SER A 130 14.34 -14.03 14.13
CA SER A 130 15.10 -13.03 14.87
C SER A 130 16.60 -13.26 14.71
N PRO A 131 17.45 -12.23 14.94
CA PRO A 131 18.90 -12.39 14.98
C PRO A 131 19.37 -13.43 15.99
N ALA A 132 18.71 -13.54 17.14
CA ALA A 132 19.04 -14.54 18.16
C ALA A 132 18.85 -15.99 17.66
N GLU A 133 17.79 -16.25 16.85
CA GLU A 133 17.56 -17.56 16.21
C GLU A 133 18.67 -17.88 15.17
N ALA A 134 19.25 -16.85 14.56
CA ALA A 134 20.36 -16.97 13.61
C ALA A 134 21.76 -16.94 14.29
N ASN A 135 21.83 -16.92 15.62
CA ASN A 135 23.07 -16.74 16.39
C ASN A 135 23.88 -15.49 15.97
N THR A 136 23.18 -14.40 15.63
CA THR A 136 23.78 -13.11 15.23
C THR A 136 23.18 -11.96 16.04
N GLU A 137 23.85 -10.80 16.02
CA GLU A 137 23.32 -9.57 16.56
C GLU A 137 22.58 -8.77 15.47
N PRO A 138 21.63 -7.89 15.86
CA PRO A 138 21.02 -6.95 14.92
C PRO A 138 22.08 -6.08 14.26
N TYR A 139 21.90 -5.77 12.98
CA TYR A 139 22.81 -4.87 12.27
C TYR A 139 22.88 -3.49 12.95
N GLY A 140 24.04 -3.12 13.40
CA GLY A 140 24.29 -1.89 14.17
C GLY A 140 24.42 -2.10 15.68
N GLY A 141 24.46 -3.36 16.14
CA GLY A 141 24.64 -3.78 17.55
C GLY A 141 23.33 -3.81 18.34
N LEU A 142 23.41 -4.22 19.59
CA LEU A 142 22.28 -4.21 20.50
C LEU A 142 21.84 -2.75 20.76
N SER A 143 20.54 -2.50 20.69
CA SER A 143 19.98 -1.20 21.09
C SER A 143 20.24 -0.99 22.56
N ALA A 144 20.67 0.21 22.95
CA ALA A 144 20.80 0.60 24.36
C ALA A 144 19.47 0.57 25.13
N GLU A 145 18.35 0.65 24.41
CA GLU A 145 17.03 0.34 24.94
C GLU A 145 16.78 -1.16 24.80
N PRO A 146 16.67 -1.93 25.92
CA PRO A 146 16.15 -3.27 25.82
C PRO A 146 14.77 -3.14 25.16
N ALA A 147 14.62 -3.79 24.01
CA ALA A 147 13.30 -4.05 23.49
C ALA A 147 12.58 -4.85 24.58
N GLY A 148 11.89 -4.15 25.48
CA GLY A 148 11.09 -4.77 26.49
C GLY A 148 10.25 -5.80 25.77
N LYS A 149 10.21 -7.03 26.25
CA LYS A 149 9.34 -8.07 25.72
C LYS A 149 7.94 -7.46 25.65
N ALA A 150 7.59 -6.92 24.51
CA ALA A 150 6.25 -6.39 24.31
C ALA A 150 5.32 -7.55 24.61
N ALA A 151 4.48 -7.40 25.63
CA ALA A 151 3.48 -8.41 25.93
C ALA A 151 2.73 -8.73 24.65
N PRO A 152 2.46 -10.01 24.33
CA PRO A 152 1.79 -10.38 23.10
C PRO A 152 0.49 -9.59 23.00
N ARG A 153 0.40 -8.70 21.99
CA ARG A 153 -0.77 -7.86 21.77
C ARG A 153 -1.91 -8.79 21.38
N THR A 154 -2.96 -8.80 22.17
CA THR A 154 -4.17 -9.57 21.86
C THR A 154 -5.01 -8.83 20.84
N ALA A 155 -5.83 -9.56 20.05
CA ALA A 155 -6.79 -8.93 19.14
C ALA A 155 -7.70 -7.92 19.87
N ARG A 156 -8.06 -8.19 21.12
CA ARG A 156 -8.83 -7.26 21.97
C ARG A 156 -8.07 -5.95 22.22
N ALA A 157 -6.75 -5.99 22.45
CA ALA A 157 -5.94 -4.79 22.64
C ALA A 157 -5.85 -3.96 21.34
N THR A 158 -5.73 -4.64 20.18
CA THR A 158 -5.74 -3.97 18.86
C THR A 158 -7.06 -3.23 18.60
N ILE A 159 -8.19 -3.86 18.96
CA ILE A 159 -9.52 -3.22 18.87
C ILE A 159 -9.64 -2.08 19.89
N GLY A 160 -9.09 -2.25 21.10
CA GLY A 160 -9.05 -1.19 22.12
C GLY A 160 -8.33 0.08 21.63
N VAL A 161 -7.20 -0.08 20.94
CA VAL A 161 -6.50 1.06 20.32
C VAL A 161 -7.36 1.75 19.26
N LEU A 162 -8.12 0.99 18.45
CA LEU A 162 -9.07 1.58 17.50
C LEU A 162 -10.12 2.42 18.22
N VAL A 163 -10.80 1.84 19.23
CA VAL A 163 -11.87 2.53 19.97
C VAL A 163 -11.37 3.80 20.62
N GLU A 164 -10.14 3.79 21.18
CA GLU A 164 -9.51 5.01 21.72
C GLU A 164 -9.20 6.01 20.61
N SER A 165 -8.69 5.55 19.46
CA SER A 165 -8.32 6.40 18.32
C SER A 165 -9.54 7.09 17.70
N LEU A 166 -10.68 6.39 17.60
CA LEU A 166 -11.94 6.94 17.06
C LEU A 166 -12.43 8.18 17.81
N ARG A 167 -12.01 8.38 19.08
CA ARG A 167 -12.33 9.56 19.89
C ARG A 167 -11.45 10.76 19.57
N LYS A 168 -10.37 10.60 18.82
CA LYS A 168 -9.39 11.64 18.50
C LYS A 168 -9.61 12.19 17.09
N PRO A 169 -9.86 13.50 16.90
CA PRO A 169 -10.06 14.08 15.55
C PRO A 169 -8.91 13.79 14.58
N ALA A 170 -7.67 13.75 15.08
CA ALA A 170 -6.50 13.43 14.26
C ALA A 170 -6.62 12.07 13.57
N PHE A 171 -7.25 11.07 14.20
CA PHE A 171 -7.48 9.77 13.59
C PHE A 171 -8.34 9.87 12.33
N TRP A 172 -9.45 10.59 12.41
CA TRP A 172 -10.40 10.73 11.29
C TRP A 172 -9.79 11.47 10.11
N ILE A 173 -8.94 12.48 10.38
CA ILE A 173 -8.24 13.20 9.31
C ILE A 173 -7.23 12.26 8.63
N LEU A 174 -6.40 11.55 9.41
CA LEU A 174 -5.41 10.61 8.87
C LEU A 174 -6.09 9.45 8.14
N ALA A 175 -7.13 8.86 8.72
CA ALA A 175 -7.88 7.77 8.09
C ALA A 175 -8.62 8.24 6.83
N GLY A 176 -9.26 9.42 6.86
CA GLY A 176 -9.98 9.98 5.72
C GLY A 176 -9.05 10.36 4.57
N THR A 177 -7.93 11.01 4.85
CA THR A 177 -6.96 11.35 3.80
C THR A 177 -6.29 10.11 3.23
N PHE A 178 -6.00 9.10 4.06
CA PHE A 178 -5.42 7.86 3.59
C PHE A 178 -6.45 6.95 2.87
N PHE A 179 -7.74 7.07 3.19
CA PHE A 179 -8.83 6.51 2.39
C PHE A 179 -8.81 7.09 0.96
N VAL A 180 -8.66 8.42 0.81
CA VAL A 180 -8.53 9.07 -0.49
C VAL A 180 -7.27 8.62 -1.22
N CYS A 181 -6.15 8.39 -0.51
CA CYS A 181 -4.96 7.79 -1.09
C CYS A 181 -5.28 6.43 -1.72
N GLY A 182 -5.93 5.52 -0.99
CA GLY A 182 -6.36 4.22 -1.50
C GLY A 182 -7.31 4.32 -2.69
N TRP A 183 -8.27 5.25 -2.60
CA TRP A 183 -9.20 5.55 -3.69
C TRP A 183 -8.48 5.85 -4.98
N THR A 184 -7.49 6.74 -4.95
CA THR A 184 -6.80 7.25 -6.13
C THR A 184 -5.70 6.33 -6.64
N THR A 185 -4.98 5.64 -5.75
CA THR A 185 -3.89 4.73 -6.13
C THR A 185 -4.41 3.36 -6.53
N ASN A 186 -4.59 2.46 -5.56
CA ASN A 186 -4.94 1.06 -5.85
C ASN A 186 -6.35 0.91 -6.44
N GLY A 187 -7.30 1.77 -6.01
CA GLY A 187 -8.70 1.68 -6.43
C GLY A 187 -8.91 2.17 -7.85
N LEU A 188 -8.44 3.36 -8.20
CA LEU A 188 -8.67 3.95 -9.51
C LEU A 188 -7.52 3.66 -10.48
N ILE A 189 -6.32 4.15 -10.21
CA ILE A 189 -5.21 3.97 -11.14
C ILE A 189 -4.81 2.50 -11.24
N GLY A 190 -4.60 1.82 -10.11
CA GLY A 190 -4.16 0.42 -10.09
C GLY A 190 -5.13 -0.54 -10.78
N ALA A 191 -6.44 -0.33 -10.63
CA ALA A 191 -7.45 -1.21 -11.19
C ALA A 191 -7.97 -0.78 -12.58
N HIS A 192 -8.03 0.53 -12.87
CA HIS A 192 -8.75 1.04 -14.04
C HIS A 192 -7.90 1.85 -15.03
N PHE A 193 -6.61 2.12 -14.75
CA PHE A 193 -5.78 2.86 -15.70
C PHE A 193 -5.62 2.12 -17.04
N ILE A 194 -5.33 0.82 -17.00
CA ILE A 194 -5.17 0.01 -18.23
C ILE A 194 -6.47 -0.07 -19.01
N PRO A 195 -7.64 -0.43 -18.42
CA PRO A 195 -8.92 -0.39 -19.12
C PRO A 195 -9.27 1.01 -19.67
N ALA A 196 -9.05 2.06 -18.88
CA ALA A 196 -9.33 3.44 -19.30
C ALA A 196 -8.47 3.87 -20.50
N ALA A 197 -7.18 3.56 -20.49
CA ALA A 197 -6.28 3.81 -21.61
C ALA A 197 -6.72 3.02 -22.85
N HIS A 198 -7.15 1.76 -22.67
CA HIS A 198 -7.66 0.94 -23.76
C HIS A 198 -8.95 1.51 -24.38
N ASP A 199 -9.86 2.04 -23.56
CA ASP A 199 -11.08 2.71 -24.03
C ASP A 199 -10.75 3.96 -24.90
N HIS A 200 -9.56 4.55 -24.73
CA HIS A 200 -9.06 5.65 -25.58
C HIS A 200 -8.18 5.16 -26.75
N GLY A 201 -8.20 3.85 -27.04
CA GLY A 201 -7.49 3.27 -28.20
C GLY A 201 -6.04 2.88 -27.94
N MET A 202 -5.53 3.01 -26.70
CA MET A 202 -4.16 2.61 -26.37
C MET A 202 -4.05 1.09 -26.27
N PRO A 203 -2.99 0.46 -26.83
CA PRO A 203 -2.73 -0.96 -26.62
C PRO A 203 -2.52 -1.30 -25.13
N MET A 204 -3.11 -2.40 -24.65
CA MET A 204 -3.02 -2.82 -23.25
C MET A 204 -1.59 -2.98 -22.76
N GLY A 205 -0.68 -3.51 -23.61
CA GLY A 205 0.74 -3.64 -23.28
C GLY A 205 1.44 -2.30 -23.04
N THR A 206 1.11 -1.29 -23.86
CA THR A 206 1.61 0.08 -23.68
C THR A 206 1.10 0.69 -22.37
N ALA A 207 -0.19 0.56 -22.09
CA ALA A 207 -0.79 1.05 -20.84
C ALA A 207 -0.17 0.35 -19.60
N ALA A 208 0.04 -0.98 -19.67
CA ALA A 208 0.72 -1.73 -18.61
C ALA A 208 2.18 -1.28 -18.43
N GLY A 209 2.88 -0.97 -19.52
CA GLY A 209 4.24 -0.40 -19.48
C GLY A 209 4.28 0.98 -18.82
N LEU A 210 3.30 1.85 -19.09
CA LEU A 210 3.19 3.16 -18.42
C LEU A 210 2.93 3.00 -16.91
N LEU A 211 2.07 2.06 -16.52
CA LEU A 211 1.82 1.78 -15.10
C LEU A 211 3.06 1.17 -14.40
N ALA A 212 3.83 0.36 -15.11
CA ALA A 212 5.13 -0.11 -14.60
C ALA A 212 6.13 1.05 -14.44
N LEU A 213 6.15 2.02 -15.37
CA LEU A 213 6.98 3.20 -15.29
C LEU A 213 6.59 4.10 -14.08
N VAL A 214 5.31 4.20 -13.76
CA VAL A 214 4.84 4.79 -12.48
C VAL A 214 5.54 4.15 -11.29
N GLY A 215 5.71 2.81 -11.29
CA GLY A 215 6.42 2.09 -10.23
C GLY A 215 7.91 2.47 -10.10
N ILE A 216 8.61 2.78 -11.21
CA ILE A 216 10.00 3.27 -11.17
C ILE A 216 10.08 4.63 -10.47
N PHE A 217 9.19 5.56 -10.85
CA PHE A 217 9.17 6.89 -10.24
C PHE A 217 8.70 6.84 -8.79
N ASP A 218 7.80 5.91 -8.42
CA ASP A 218 7.38 5.68 -7.04
C ASP A 218 8.58 5.30 -6.15
N PHE A 219 9.47 4.45 -6.63
CA PHE A 219 10.70 4.13 -5.89
C PHE A 219 11.50 5.39 -5.51
N VAL A 220 11.71 6.28 -6.47
CA VAL A 220 12.43 7.54 -6.26
C VAL A 220 11.64 8.48 -5.34
N GLY A 221 10.35 8.64 -5.63
CA GLY A 221 9.46 9.52 -4.87
C GLY A 221 9.30 9.12 -3.41
N THR A 222 9.17 7.83 -3.14
CA THR A 222 9.03 7.30 -1.77
C THR A 222 10.30 7.48 -0.94
N ILE A 223 11.48 7.27 -1.52
CA ILE A 223 12.77 7.55 -0.84
C ILE A 223 12.92 9.04 -0.56
N LEU A 224 12.62 9.89 -1.54
CA LEU A 224 12.66 11.33 -1.39
C LEU A 224 11.67 11.82 -0.32
N SER A 225 10.45 11.30 -0.31
CA SER A 225 9.45 11.62 0.70
C SER A 225 9.88 11.22 2.09
N GLY A 226 10.49 10.03 2.26
CA GLY A 226 11.05 9.61 3.54
C GLY A 226 12.13 10.59 4.04
N TRP A 227 13.05 11.00 3.15
CA TRP A 227 14.08 11.99 3.46
C TRP A 227 13.51 13.38 3.78
N LEU A 228 12.47 13.81 3.06
CA LEU A 228 11.78 15.07 3.31
C LEU A 228 10.99 15.06 4.63
N THR A 229 10.40 13.92 4.99
CA THR A 229 9.62 13.77 6.24
C THR A 229 10.46 14.07 7.49
N ASP A 230 11.77 13.79 7.45
CA ASP A 230 12.68 14.11 8.54
C ASP A 230 13.06 15.60 8.61
N ARG A 231 12.81 16.39 7.56
CA ARG A 231 13.28 17.78 7.40
C ARG A 231 12.18 18.80 7.27
N VAL A 232 11.03 18.41 6.77
CA VAL A 232 9.89 19.27 6.49
C VAL A 232 8.71 18.82 7.33
N ASN A 233 7.85 19.77 7.74
CA ASN A 233 6.64 19.41 8.48
C ASN A 233 5.76 18.47 7.65
N PRO A 234 5.47 17.23 8.15
CA PRO A 234 4.70 16.22 7.41
C PRO A 234 3.32 16.68 6.92
N VAL A 235 2.71 17.65 7.62
CA VAL A 235 1.42 18.22 7.20
C VAL A 235 1.54 18.95 5.85
N TYR A 236 2.63 19.70 5.64
CA TYR A 236 2.85 20.38 4.36
C TYR A 236 3.23 19.43 3.24
N LEU A 237 3.94 18.34 3.56
CA LEU A 237 4.21 17.30 2.58
C LEU A 237 2.91 16.66 2.08
N LEU A 238 2.00 16.28 3.00
CA LEU A 238 0.71 15.72 2.61
C LEU A 238 -0.16 16.72 1.84
N LEU A 239 -0.18 18.01 2.25
CA LEU A 239 -0.86 19.07 1.50
C LEU A 239 -0.37 19.11 0.06
N PHE A 240 0.95 19.11 -0.14
CA PHE A 240 1.58 19.17 -1.45
C PHE A 240 1.27 17.92 -2.28
N TYR A 241 1.44 16.72 -1.70
CA TYR A 241 1.18 15.46 -2.39
C TYR A 241 -0.28 15.34 -2.81
N TYR A 242 -1.23 15.49 -1.89
CA TYR A 242 -2.66 15.42 -2.26
C TYR A 242 -3.08 16.54 -3.22
N GLY A 243 -2.54 17.75 -3.06
CA GLY A 243 -2.81 18.87 -3.96
C GLY A 243 -2.36 18.60 -5.39
N LEU A 244 -1.10 18.21 -5.58
CA LEU A 244 -0.57 17.88 -6.89
C LEU A 244 -1.23 16.64 -7.50
N ARG A 245 -1.49 15.61 -6.70
CA ARG A 245 -2.22 14.43 -7.13
C ARG A 245 -3.61 14.79 -7.66
N GLY A 246 -4.33 15.65 -6.95
CA GLY A 246 -5.64 16.11 -7.38
C GLY A 246 -5.57 16.85 -8.73
N LEU A 247 -4.61 17.77 -8.88
CA LEU A 247 -4.39 18.48 -10.13
C LEU A 247 -4.01 17.53 -11.28
N ALA A 248 -3.12 16.58 -11.03
CA ALA A 248 -2.73 15.57 -12.03
C ALA A 248 -3.93 14.71 -12.48
N LEU A 249 -4.77 14.25 -11.54
CA LEU A 249 -5.96 13.46 -11.87
C LEU A 249 -7.00 14.22 -12.70
N PHE A 250 -7.10 15.55 -12.54
CA PHE A 250 -7.94 16.38 -13.43
C PHE A 250 -7.49 16.33 -14.89
N THR A 251 -6.21 16.13 -15.15
CA THR A 251 -5.69 16.11 -16.52
C THR A 251 -5.91 14.78 -17.24
N VAL A 252 -6.05 13.67 -16.50
CA VAL A 252 -6.11 12.31 -17.07
C VAL A 252 -7.14 12.15 -18.20
N PRO A 253 -8.41 12.60 -18.04
CA PRO A 253 -9.42 12.45 -19.12
C PRO A 253 -9.06 13.14 -20.42
N PHE A 254 -8.14 14.10 -20.39
CA PHE A 254 -7.74 14.92 -21.53
C PHE A 254 -6.41 14.53 -22.16
N VAL A 255 -5.62 13.72 -21.44
CA VAL A 255 -4.29 13.30 -21.91
C VAL A 255 -4.22 11.81 -22.31
N LEU A 256 -5.26 11.04 -22.00
CA LEU A 256 -5.40 9.66 -22.48
C LEU A 256 -5.75 9.68 -23.98
N GLY A 257 -5.00 8.91 -24.76
CA GLY A 257 -5.18 8.79 -26.21
C GLY A 257 -4.58 7.48 -26.73
N PRO A 258 -4.65 7.21 -28.04
CA PRO A 258 -4.13 5.97 -28.64
C PRO A 258 -2.61 5.89 -28.60
N THR A 259 -1.93 7.03 -28.48
CA THR A 259 -0.47 7.16 -28.47
C THR A 259 0.03 7.79 -27.17
N VAL A 260 1.30 7.52 -26.85
CA VAL A 260 1.94 8.12 -25.66
C VAL A 260 2.48 9.47 -26.03
N GLU A 261 1.79 10.51 -25.58
CA GLU A 261 2.19 11.90 -25.80
C GLU A 261 2.88 12.51 -24.58
N LEU A 262 3.56 13.63 -24.77
CA LEU A 262 4.31 14.31 -23.73
C LEU A 262 3.47 14.66 -22.48
N PRO A 263 2.21 15.15 -22.57
CA PRO A 263 1.37 15.42 -21.41
C PRO A 263 1.09 14.16 -20.57
N LEU A 264 0.86 13.01 -21.21
CA LEU A 264 0.67 11.74 -20.53
C LEU A 264 1.96 11.28 -19.82
N MET A 265 3.12 11.50 -20.43
CA MET A 265 4.41 11.19 -19.77
C MET A 265 4.64 12.08 -18.56
N PHE A 266 4.29 13.35 -18.60
CA PHE A 266 4.34 14.21 -17.40
C PHE A 266 3.42 13.67 -16.29
N PHE A 267 2.19 13.26 -16.63
CA PHE A 267 1.30 12.62 -15.66
C PHE A 267 1.96 11.37 -15.04
N VAL A 268 2.50 10.46 -15.84
CA VAL A 268 3.14 9.21 -15.39
C VAL A 268 4.30 9.49 -14.42
N VAL A 269 5.18 10.44 -14.77
CA VAL A 269 6.31 10.81 -13.92
C VAL A 269 5.85 11.42 -12.60
N PHE A 270 4.99 12.44 -12.67
CA PHE A 270 4.49 13.14 -11.49
C PHE A 270 3.69 12.23 -10.57
N TYR A 271 2.77 11.47 -11.15
CA TYR A 271 1.92 10.56 -10.40
C TYR A 271 2.75 9.43 -9.77
N GLY A 272 3.77 8.94 -10.48
CA GLY A 272 4.70 7.96 -9.96
C GLY A 272 5.47 8.48 -8.76
N LEU A 273 6.09 9.65 -8.85
CA LEU A 273 6.80 10.27 -7.72
C LEU A 273 5.93 10.46 -6.48
N ASP A 274 4.62 10.56 -6.65
CA ASP A 274 3.65 10.78 -5.58
C ASP A 274 2.94 9.49 -5.12
N TRP A 275 3.06 8.36 -5.80
CA TRP A 275 2.24 7.16 -5.58
C TRP A 275 2.19 6.70 -4.12
N ILE A 276 3.33 6.40 -3.49
CA ILE A 276 3.46 6.00 -2.07
C ILE A 276 4.06 7.13 -1.22
N ALA A 277 4.38 8.28 -1.81
CA ALA A 277 5.03 9.40 -1.12
C ALA A 277 4.23 9.91 0.10
N THR A 278 2.92 9.69 0.17
CA THR A 278 2.07 10.01 1.31
C THR A 278 2.28 9.12 2.53
N VAL A 279 2.92 7.95 2.39
CA VAL A 279 3.10 6.96 3.47
C VAL A 279 4.04 7.45 4.58
N PRO A 280 5.30 7.89 4.30
CA PRO A 280 6.22 8.33 5.34
C PRO A 280 5.65 9.46 6.22
N PRO A 281 5.10 10.55 5.66
CA PRO A 281 4.53 11.63 6.48
C PRO A 281 3.29 11.19 7.25
N THR A 282 2.49 10.25 6.74
CA THR A 282 1.33 9.71 7.46
C THR A 282 1.77 8.89 8.69
N ILE A 283 2.79 8.05 8.55
CA ILE A 283 3.37 7.29 9.67
C ILE A 283 3.91 8.24 10.74
N GLU A 284 4.64 9.28 10.33
CA GLU A 284 5.18 10.27 11.26
C GLU A 284 4.07 11.05 12.00
N LEU A 285 2.98 11.40 11.31
CA LEU A 285 1.82 12.04 11.96
C LEU A 285 1.10 11.10 12.91
N CYS A 286 0.99 9.80 12.58
CA CYS A 286 0.50 8.80 13.53
C CYS A 286 1.39 8.76 14.78
N ARG A 287 2.73 8.80 14.63
CA ARG A 287 3.67 8.85 15.76
C ARG A 287 3.49 10.10 16.60
N LYS A 288 3.38 11.28 15.98
CA LYS A 288 3.20 12.56 16.68
C LYS A 288 1.91 12.65 17.49
N HIS A 289 0.80 12.15 16.94
CA HIS A 289 -0.52 12.27 17.56
C HIS A 289 -0.90 11.13 18.50
N PHE A 290 -0.30 9.94 18.35
CA PHE A 290 -0.66 8.74 19.14
C PHE A 290 0.48 8.16 19.95
N GLY A 291 1.71 8.70 19.80
CA GLY A 291 2.91 8.22 20.50
C GLY A 291 3.50 6.96 19.90
N ILE A 292 4.76 6.67 20.24
CA ILE A 292 5.57 5.63 19.63
C ILE A 292 4.98 4.22 19.84
N ASN A 293 4.36 3.97 20.99
CA ASN A 293 3.82 2.64 21.34
C ASN A 293 2.53 2.29 20.61
N GLN A 294 1.65 3.27 20.38
CA GLN A 294 0.35 3.05 19.73
C GLN A 294 0.41 3.26 18.20
N SER A 295 1.35 4.09 17.72
CA SER A 295 1.40 4.50 16.32
C SER A 295 1.42 3.35 15.30
N PRO A 296 2.10 2.21 15.50
CA PRO A 296 2.07 1.12 14.53
C PRO A 296 0.68 0.49 14.39
N THR A 297 -0.04 0.36 15.50
CA THR A 297 -1.42 -0.17 15.49
C THR A 297 -2.40 0.84 14.89
N VAL A 298 -2.26 2.12 15.24
CA VAL A 298 -3.09 3.20 14.68
C VAL A 298 -2.85 3.31 13.17
N TYR A 299 -1.58 3.28 12.73
CA TYR A 299 -1.27 3.27 11.29
C TYR A 299 -1.86 2.04 10.59
N GLY A 300 -1.86 0.88 11.23
CA GLY A 300 -2.54 -0.31 10.69
C GLY A 300 -4.03 -0.07 10.42
N TRP A 301 -4.74 0.65 11.29
CA TRP A 301 -6.13 1.03 11.08
C TRP A 301 -6.31 2.13 10.02
N VAL A 302 -5.40 3.10 9.98
CA VAL A 302 -5.34 4.09 8.90
C VAL A 302 -5.08 3.42 7.55
N PHE A 303 -4.20 2.42 7.50
CA PHE A 303 -3.98 1.61 6.29
C PHE A 303 -5.19 0.74 5.94
N ALA A 304 -5.94 0.26 6.92
CA ALA A 304 -7.19 -0.45 6.63
C ALA A 304 -8.21 0.47 5.94
N SER A 305 -8.30 1.76 6.35
CA SER A 305 -9.16 2.74 5.65
C SER A 305 -8.72 2.97 4.20
N HIS A 306 -7.42 2.97 3.93
CA HIS A 306 -6.86 3.03 2.56
C HIS A 306 -7.37 1.85 1.70
N MET A 307 -7.35 0.64 2.22
CA MET A 307 -7.84 -0.53 1.50
C MET A 307 -9.35 -0.50 1.27
N VAL A 308 -10.11 0.06 2.22
CA VAL A 308 -11.56 0.30 2.04
C VAL A 308 -11.79 1.33 0.95
N GLY A 309 -11.03 2.43 0.94
CA GLY A 309 -11.07 3.44 -0.11
C GLY A 309 -10.78 2.86 -1.49
N ALA A 310 -9.75 2.01 -1.59
CA ALA A 310 -9.39 1.33 -2.82
C ALA A 310 -10.52 0.41 -3.33
N ALA A 311 -11.13 -0.37 -2.44
CA ALA A 311 -12.21 -1.28 -2.81
C ALA A 311 -13.46 -0.53 -3.31
N ILE A 312 -13.85 0.55 -2.62
CA ILE A 312 -14.99 1.36 -3.02
C ILE A 312 -14.71 2.07 -4.34
N ALA A 313 -13.51 2.62 -4.54
CA ALA A 313 -13.14 3.30 -5.77
C ALA A 313 -13.13 2.34 -6.97
N ALA A 314 -12.60 1.13 -6.80
CA ALA A 314 -12.60 0.13 -7.87
C ALA A 314 -14.03 -0.24 -8.29
N ALA A 315 -14.92 -0.49 -7.33
CA ALA A 315 -16.34 -0.76 -7.62
C ALA A 315 -17.04 0.45 -8.25
N PHE A 316 -16.82 1.65 -7.70
CA PHE A 316 -17.40 2.90 -8.19
C PHE A 316 -16.97 3.21 -9.63
N ALA A 317 -15.67 3.15 -9.93
CA ALA A 317 -15.15 3.45 -11.25
C ALA A 317 -15.64 2.44 -12.30
N GLY A 318 -15.74 1.15 -11.95
CA GLY A 318 -16.32 0.13 -12.80
C GLY A 318 -17.81 0.39 -13.10
N ALA A 319 -18.61 0.69 -12.07
CA ALA A 319 -20.02 1.02 -12.22
C ALA A 319 -20.25 2.29 -13.07
N ILE A 320 -19.47 3.35 -12.85
CA ILE A 320 -19.55 4.58 -13.67
C ILE A 320 -19.24 4.28 -15.14
N ARG A 321 -18.18 3.51 -15.41
CA ARG A 321 -17.87 3.12 -16.78
C ARG A 321 -18.99 2.32 -17.43
N GLU A 322 -19.57 1.37 -16.71
CA GLU A 322 -20.68 0.55 -17.22
C GLU A 322 -21.93 1.39 -17.53
N MET A 323 -22.25 2.35 -16.65
CA MET A 323 -23.44 3.21 -16.80
C MET A 323 -23.27 4.32 -17.84
N GLN A 324 -22.06 4.90 -17.96
CA GLN A 324 -21.81 6.11 -18.77
C GLN A 324 -20.90 5.87 -19.98
N GLY A 325 -20.34 4.67 -20.14
CA GLY A 325 -19.38 4.35 -21.20
C GLY A 325 -18.01 5.06 -21.04
N SER A 326 -17.77 5.72 -19.92
CA SER A 326 -16.59 6.56 -19.70
C SER A 326 -16.16 6.59 -18.22
N TYR A 327 -14.87 6.76 -17.99
CA TYR A 327 -14.29 6.98 -16.65
C TYR A 327 -14.25 8.45 -16.22
N PHE A 328 -14.77 9.39 -17.03
CA PHE A 328 -14.64 10.83 -16.79
C PHE A 328 -15.05 11.23 -15.37
N VAL A 329 -16.25 10.82 -14.93
CA VAL A 329 -16.75 11.13 -13.57
C VAL A 329 -15.86 10.51 -12.49
N ALA A 330 -15.31 9.31 -12.71
CA ALA A 330 -14.43 8.67 -11.75
C ALA A 330 -13.12 9.45 -11.55
N TRP A 331 -12.53 9.98 -12.64
CA TRP A 331 -11.33 10.82 -12.59
C TRP A 331 -11.58 12.13 -11.86
N ILE A 332 -12.66 12.84 -12.21
CA ILE A 332 -13.03 14.12 -11.58
C ILE A 332 -13.33 13.94 -10.09
N THR A 333 -14.08 12.89 -9.73
CA THR A 333 -14.36 12.57 -8.32
C THR A 333 -13.08 12.34 -7.53
N ALA A 334 -12.15 11.57 -8.07
CA ALA A 334 -10.85 11.30 -7.43
C ALA A 334 -10.02 12.58 -7.27
N ALA A 335 -10.00 13.45 -8.28
CA ALA A 335 -9.32 14.73 -8.24
C ALA A 335 -9.88 15.65 -7.13
N VAL A 336 -11.21 15.79 -7.07
CA VAL A 336 -11.88 16.59 -6.04
C VAL A 336 -11.60 16.03 -4.65
N LEU A 337 -11.69 14.71 -4.45
CA LEU A 337 -11.39 14.09 -3.16
C LEU A 337 -9.95 14.37 -2.71
N CYS A 338 -8.97 14.35 -3.62
CA CYS A 338 -7.59 14.72 -3.31
C CYS A 338 -7.47 16.18 -2.86
N LEU A 339 -8.11 17.12 -3.53
CA LEU A 339 -8.10 18.53 -3.13
C LEU A 339 -8.77 18.76 -1.76
N VAL A 340 -9.85 18.05 -1.49
CA VAL A 340 -10.50 18.04 -0.17
C VAL A 340 -9.56 17.46 0.89
N ALA A 341 -8.88 16.35 0.59
CA ALA A 341 -7.89 15.74 1.48
C ALA A 341 -6.72 16.70 1.76
N ALA A 342 -6.21 17.38 0.73
CA ALA A 342 -5.17 18.41 0.87
C ALA A 342 -5.58 19.52 1.85
N GLY A 343 -6.82 20.01 1.73
CA GLY A 343 -7.36 21.00 2.68
C GLY A 343 -7.55 20.44 4.10
N ALA A 344 -8.06 19.21 4.21
CA ALA A 344 -8.33 18.55 5.48
C ALA A 344 -7.06 18.32 6.31
N VAL A 345 -5.93 17.99 5.67
CA VAL A 345 -4.64 17.82 6.36
C VAL A 345 -4.23 19.05 7.15
N LEU A 346 -4.56 20.27 6.68
CA LEU A 346 -4.23 21.51 7.38
C LEU A 346 -4.88 21.62 8.76
N ILE A 347 -5.98 20.91 9.00
CA ILE A 347 -6.64 20.88 10.31
C ILE A 347 -5.71 20.26 11.37
N LEU A 348 -4.84 19.30 10.97
CA LEU A 348 -3.88 18.69 11.90
C LEU A 348 -2.93 19.71 12.55
N ARG A 349 -2.67 20.85 11.92
CA ARG A 349 -1.86 21.93 12.51
C ARG A 349 -2.50 22.55 13.75
N LYS A 350 -3.84 22.54 13.83
CA LYS A 350 -4.60 23.10 14.95
C LYS A 350 -4.73 22.10 16.11
N ILE A 351 -4.47 20.82 15.87
CA ILE A 351 -4.55 19.77 16.88
C ILE A 351 -3.17 19.62 17.51
N LYS A 352 -3.03 20.08 18.76
CA LYS A 352 -1.77 19.91 19.50
C LYS A 352 -1.47 18.43 19.69
N PRO A 353 -0.31 17.92 19.25
CA PRO A 353 0.08 16.56 19.52
C PRO A 353 0.30 16.38 21.04
N PRO A 354 -0.19 15.29 21.65
CA PRO A 354 -0.01 15.03 23.08
C PRO A 354 1.48 14.75 23.43
N PHE A 355 2.32 14.51 22.44
CA PHE A 355 3.75 14.29 22.59
C PHE A 355 4.52 15.28 21.71
N VAL A 356 5.25 16.18 22.31
CA VAL A 356 6.35 16.90 21.65
C VAL A 356 7.60 16.09 21.98
N PRO A 357 8.29 15.44 21.03
CA PRO A 357 9.64 14.94 21.30
C PRO A 357 10.49 16.12 21.70
N ALA A 358 11.24 16.01 22.80
CA ALA A 358 12.28 16.96 23.10
C ALA A 358 13.17 17.10 21.87
N ALA A 359 13.42 18.34 21.42
CA ALA A 359 14.34 18.62 20.34
C ALA A 359 15.69 18.02 20.68
N ALA A 360 16.18 17.10 19.84
CA ALA A 360 17.54 16.59 19.89
C ALA A 360 18.48 17.55 19.19
#